data_14b56628b3767782b8ffd97ae6cc0501
#
_entry.id   14b56628b3767782b8ffd97ae6cc0501
#
_cell.length_a   1.000
_cell.length_b   1.000
_cell.length_c   1.000
_cell.angle_alpha   90.00
_cell.angle_beta   90.00
_cell.angle_gamma   90.00
#
_symmetry.space_group_name_H-M   'P 1'
#
loop_
_entity.id
_entity.type
_entity.pdbx_description
1 polymer ?
#
loop_
_entity_poly.entity_id
_entity_poly.type
_entity_poly.pdbx_seq_one_letter_code
_entity_poly.pdbx_strand_id
1 'polypeptide(L)'
;MCIRDRDRSTTYKDKIAKSGGTPTYTRPCCTGELSIKNNYDLLKDINNLSSALNANNHTKGFMNAASPGVINVFLPNKFYKNDDEYLSKLSVIMAEEYQQITYNNLFLQVDCPDLALARHMNFKELDEKSFLLRAEKQIEALNLSLASVPQDKIRMHICWGNYEGPHTFDIGLEKILPIVLKAKSKYLLIESSNPRHAHEWKVFEKIK
;
A
#
# COMPACT_ATOMS: atom_id res chain seq x y z
N MET A 1 0.89 -3.69 8.86
CA MET A 1 1.14 -2.97 10.13
C MET A 1 0.00 -1.98 10.31
N CYS A 2 -0.94 -2.24 11.20
CA CYS A 2 -2.04 -1.32 11.45
C CYS A 2 -1.48 -0.03 12.05
N ILE A 3 -1.69 1.09 11.38
CA ILE A 3 -1.39 2.42 11.91
C ILE A 3 -2.47 2.75 12.94
N ARG A 4 -2.35 2.15 14.12
CA ARG A 4 -3.19 2.55 15.24
C ARG A 4 -2.75 3.92 15.74
N ASP A 5 -3.69 4.83 15.87
CA ASP A 5 -3.67 5.96 16.81
C ASP A 5 -2.81 7.19 16.51
N ARG A 6 -2.30 7.38 15.30
CA ARG A 6 -1.39 8.52 15.06
C ARG A 6 -2.06 9.81 14.56
N ASP A 7 -3.32 9.74 14.16
CA ASP A 7 -4.09 10.90 13.69
C ASP A 7 -5.25 11.29 14.61
N ARG A 8 -5.17 10.90 15.87
CA ARG A 8 -6.09 11.47 16.85
C ARG A 8 -5.85 12.97 16.94
N SER A 9 -6.94 13.71 17.16
CA SER A 9 -7.00 15.17 17.21
C SER A 9 -5.78 15.78 17.93
N THR A 10 -5.43 17.02 17.60
CA THR A 10 -4.41 17.81 18.31
C THR A 10 -4.51 17.68 19.83
N THR A 11 -5.73 17.63 20.36
CA THR A 11 -6.03 17.42 21.78
C THR A 11 -5.52 16.09 22.34
N TYR A 12 -5.51 15.02 21.53
CA TYR A 12 -4.98 13.74 21.97
C TYR A 12 -3.45 13.72 21.91
N LYS A 13 -2.87 14.30 20.87
CA LYS A 13 -1.41 14.49 20.76
C LYS A 13 -0.87 15.32 21.92
N ASP A 14 -1.60 16.39 22.29
CA ASP A 14 -1.27 17.24 23.45
C ASP A 14 -1.41 16.50 24.78
N LYS A 15 -2.40 15.61 24.92
CA LYS A 15 -2.57 14.79 26.12
C LYS A 15 -1.44 13.76 26.29
N ILE A 16 -1.01 13.11 25.20
CA ILE A 16 0.13 12.20 25.24
C ILE A 16 1.42 12.94 25.51
N ALA A 17 1.63 14.09 24.89
CA ALA A 17 2.80 14.93 25.16
C ALA A 17 2.86 15.42 26.61
N LYS A 18 1.72 15.72 27.23
CA LYS A 18 1.62 16.15 28.62
C LYS A 18 1.69 14.99 29.64
N SER A 19 1.42 13.74 29.23
CA SER A 19 1.53 12.56 30.11
C SER A 19 2.94 11.98 30.21
N GLY A 20 3.95 12.70 29.78
CA GLY A 20 5.34 12.54 30.25
C GLY A 20 6.10 11.37 29.70
N GLY A 21 5.99 11.04 28.44
CA GLY A 21 6.93 10.01 28.07
C GLY A 21 7.00 9.50 26.64
N THR A 22 6.12 9.89 25.76
CA THR A 22 6.29 9.48 24.36
C THR A 22 7.01 10.59 23.61
N PRO A 23 8.24 10.35 23.10
CA PRO A 23 8.93 11.34 22.27
C PRO A 23 8.06 11.72 21.10
N THR A 24 8.11 12.98 20.72
CA THR A 24 7.45 13.48 19.51
C THR A 24 7.92 12.62 18.34
N TYR A 25 7.02 11.84 17.75
CA TYR A 25 7.37 10.97 16.64
C TYR A 25 7.74 11.82 15.43
N THR A 26 9.00 11.78 15.07
CA THR A 26 9.47 12.35 13.81
C THR A 26 9.16 11.35 12.70
N ARG A 27 8.34 11.76 11.74
CA ARG A 27 8.01 10.91 10.58
C ARG A 27 9.28 10.59 9.80
N PRO A 28 9.62 9.30 9.60
CA PRO A 28 10.76 8.95 8.79
C PRO A 28 10.56 9.44 7.35
N CYS A 29 11.65 9.81 6.68
CA CYS A 29 11.65 10.24 5.29
C CYS A 29 12.88 9.71 4.56
N CYS A 30 12.83 9.66 3.24
CA CYS A 30 13.94 9.28 2.39
C CYS A 30 14.95 10.44 2.31
N THR A 31 16.13 10.28 2.91
CA THR A 31 17.19 11.29 2.96
C THR A 31 18.47 10.88 2.23
N GLY A 32 18.45 9.76 1.52
CA GLY A 32 19.61 9.25 0.77
C GLY A 32 19.18 8.38 -0.40
N GLU A 33 20.17 7.95 -1.18
CA GLU A 33 19.91 7.05 -2.30
C GLU A 33 19.36 5.71 -1.83
N LEU A 34 18.32 5.23 -2.49
CA LEU A 34 17.72 3.93 -2.21
C LEU A 34 18.60 2.82 -2.75
N SER A 35 18.83 1.82 -1.92
CA SER A 35 19.51 0.58 -2.31
C SER A 35 19.01 -0.60 -1.49
N ILE A 36 19.09 -1.78 -2.07
CA ILE A 36 18.84 -3.03 -1.34
C ILE A 36 20.10 -3.37 -0.55
N LYS A 37 19.98 -3.37 0.76
CA LYS A 37 21.11 -3.67 1.64
C LYS A 37 21.46 -5.17 1.64
N ASN A 38 20.44 -5.99 1.75
CA ASN A 38 20.49 -7.45 1.63
C ASN A 38 19.06 -8.00 1.64
N ASN A 39 18.90 -9.26 1.27
CA ASN A 39 17.62 -9.96 1.23
C ASN A 39 17.44 -10.95 2.39
N TYR A 40 18.25 -10.87 3.44
CA TYR A 40 18.26 -11.87 4.51
C TYR A 40 16.92 -12.00 5.21
N ASP A 41 16.32 -10.88 5.61
CA ASP A 41 15.05 -10.90 6.33
C ASP A 41 13.90 -11.37 5.43
N LEU A 42 13.87 -10.93 4.17
CA LEU A 42 12.90 -11.38 3.17
C LEU A 42 12.98 -12.91 2.97
N LEU A 43 14.18 -13.43 2.75
CA LEU A 43 14.38 -14.87 2.54
C LEU A 43 14.04 -15.68 3.80
N LYS A 44 14.33 -15.16 4.97
CA LYS A 44 13.93 -15.77 6.24
C LYS A 44 12.42 -15.86 6.38
N ASP A 45 11.69 -14.80 6.04
CA ASP A 45 10.23 -14.77 6.12
C ASP A 45 9.59 -15.70 5.07
N ILE A 46 10.13 -15.74 3.86
CA ILE A 46 9.73 -16.68 2.81
C ILE A 46 9.93 -18.14 3.30
N ASN A 47 11.10 -18.45 3.89
CA ASN A 47 11.38 -19.79 4.39
C ASN A 47 10.48 -20.18 5.57
N ASN A 48 10.20 -19.26 6.47
CA ASN A 48 9.28 -19.48 7.59
C ASN A 48 7.88 -19.83 7.10
N LEU A 49 7.35 -19.04 6.17
CA LEU A 49 6.02 -19.28 5.59
C LEU A 49 5.99 -20.60 4.82
N SER A 50 6.98 -20.87 3.97
CA SER A 50 7.06 -22.11 3.20
C SER A 50 7.14 -23.34 4.09
N SER A 51 7.91 -23.28 5.17
CA SER A 51 8.02 -24.37 6.16
C SER A 51 6.68 -24.59 6.87
N ALA A 52 5.98 -23.54 7.26
CA ALA A 52 4.66 -23.63 7.89
C ALA A 52 3.61 -24.23 6.95
N LEU A 53 3.62 -23.84 5.66
CA LEU A 53 2.73 -24.42 4.65
C LEU A 53 2.97 -25.91 4.48
N ASN A 54 4.22 -26.34 4.35
CA ASN A 54 4.61 -27.74 4.20
C ASN A 54 4.21 -28.57 5.44
N ALA A 55 4.47 -28.05 6.64
CA ALA A 55 4.13 -28.75 7.88
C ALA A 55 2.62 -28.99 8.08
N ASN A 56 1.78 -28.16 7.44
CA ASN A 56 0.33 -28.25 7.51
C ASN A 56 -0.32 -28.75 6.21
N ASN A 57 0.45 -29.32 5.29
CA ASN A 57 0.00 -29.86 4.00
C ASN A 57 -0.73 -28.82 3.13
N HIS A 58 -0.41 -27.55 3.25
CA HIS A 58 -0.92 -26.50 2.40
C HIS A 58 -0.02 -26.29 1.17
N THR A 59 -0.62 -26.17 0.01
CA THR A 59 0.10 -25.99 -1.26
C THR A 59 0.13 -24.55 -1.74
N LYS A 60 -0.65 -23.67 -1.12
CA LYS A 60 -0.77 -22.27 -1.54
C LYS A 60 -0.67 -21.35 -0.34
N GLY A 61 0.20 -20.38 -0.43
CA GLY A 61 0.34 -19.29 0.52
C GLY A 61 0.52 -17.97 -0.20
N PHE A 62 0.39 -16.88 0.53
CA PHE A 62 0.70 -15.56 0.01
C PHE A 62 1.50 -14.75 1.03
N MET A 63 2.26 -13.81 0.53
CA MET A 63 3.04 -12.88 1.31
C MET A 63 2.71 -11.45 0.92
N ASN A 64 2.54 -10.59 1.92
CA ASN A 64 2.28 -9.18 1.69
C ASN A 64 3.58 -8.43 1.41
N ALA A 65 3.50 -7.47 0.47
CA ALA A 65 4.54 -6.49 0.24
C ALA A 65 3.91 -5.11 0.00
N ALA A 66 4.64 -4.06 0.36
CA ALA A 66 4.20 -2.69 0.15
C ALA A 66 4.24 -2.32 -1.33
N SER A 67 3.29 -1.52 -1.83
CA SER A 67 3.42 -0.90 -3.15
C SER A 67 4.46 0.23 -3.15
N PRO A 68 5.09 0.56 -4.29
CA PRO A 68 5.91 1.76 -4.40
C PRO A 68 5.17 3.03 -3.97
N GLY A 69 3.86 3.10 -4.28
CA GLY A 69 3.00 4.22 -3.90
C GLY A 69 2.81 4.36 -2.40
N VAL A 70 2.60 3.26 -1.68
CA VAL A 70 2.46 3.32 -0.23
C VAL A 70 3.76 3.73 0.45
N ILE A 71 4.91 3.28 -0.04
CA ILE A 71 6.20 3.71 0.48
C ILE A 71 6.39 5.21 0.27
N ASN A 72 6.11 5.71 -0.94
CA ASN A 72 6.17 7.15 -1.25
C ASN A 72 5.28 7.98 -0.31
N VAL A 73 4.09 7.47 0.03
CA VAL A 73 3.18 8.16 0.96
C VAL A 73 3.69 8.16 2.40
N PHE A 74 4.22 7.04 2.89
CA PHE A 74 4.61 6.90 4.30
C PHE A 74 6.06 7.30 4.60
N LEU A 75 6.94 7.31 3.59
CA LEU A 75 8.32 7.78 3.64
C LEU A 75 8.51 8.91 2.63
N PRO A 76 8.13 10.15 2.94
CA PRO A 76 8.23 11.26 2.00
C PRO A 76 9.64 11.48 1.46
N ASN A 77 9.72 11.86 0.21
CA ASN A 77 10.96 12.20 -0.47
C ASN A 77 11.62 13.47 0.11
N LYS A 78 12.90 13.36 0.47
CA LYS A 78 13.77 14.48 0.86
C LYS A 78 15.12 14.43 0.15
N PHE A 79 15.31 13.50 -0.78
CA PHE A 79 16.58 13.28 -1.47
C PHE A 79 16.49 13.43 -2.99
N TYR A 80 15.52 12.78 -3.63
CA TYR A 80 15.36 12.83 -5.08
C TYR A 80 14.78 14.15 -5.54
N LYS A 81 15.05 14.52 -6.78
CA LYS A 81 14.65 15.81 -7.37
C LYS A 81 13.15 16.07 -7.29
N ASN A 82 12.34 15.02 -7.45
CA ASN A 82 10.88 15.06 -7.37
C ASN A 82 10.32 13.68 -7.01
N ASP A 83 9.02 13.61 -6.75
CA ASP A 83 8.35 12.38 -6.39
C ASP A 83 8.28 11.36 -7.55
N ASP A 84 8.29 11.80 -8.80
CA ASP A 84 8.27 10.89 -9.96
C ASP A 84 9.58 10.11 -10.05
N GLU A 85 10.74 10.78 -9.83
CA GLU A 85 12.03 10.12 -9.75
C GLU A 85 12.11 9.13 -8.57
N TYR A 86 11.64 9.56 -7.40
CA TYR A 86 11.60 8.72 -6.21
C TYR A 86 10.73 7.48 -6.43
N LEU A 87 9.54 7.65 -6.98
CA LEU A 87 8.60 6.57 -7.27
C LEU A 87 9.18 5.57 -8.29
N SER A 88 9.89 6.07 -9.31
CA SER A 88 10.61 5.25 -10.28
C SER A 88 11.70 4.39 -9.60
N LYS A 89 12.48 4.96 -8.68
CA LYS A 89 13.49 4.22 -7.91
C LYS A 89 12.87 3.17 -7.00
N LEU A 90 11.79 3.51 -6.32
CA LEU A 90 11.02 2.56 -5.51
C LEU A 90 10.51 1.38 -6.36
N SER A 91 10.05 1.64 -7.58
CA SER A 91 9.57 0.58 -8.48
C SER A 91 10.66 -0.43 -8.82
N VAL A 92 11.89 0.03 -9.05
CA VAL A 92 13.03 -0.85 -9.35
C VAL A 92 13.38 -1.72 -8.14
N ILE A 93 13.40 -1.14 -6.95
CA ILE A 93 13.76 -1.85 -5.72
C ILE A 93 12.69 -2.87 -5.34
N MET A 94 11.42 -2.49 -5.38
CA MET A 94 10.32 -3.38 -5.03
C MET A 94 10.14 -4.53 -6.01
N ALA A 95 10.57 -4.36 -7.28
CA ALA A 95 10.54 -5.43 -8.26
C ALA A 95 11.36 -6.66 -7.81
N GLU A 96 12.49 -6.48 -7.13
CA GLU A 96 13.30 -7.59 -6.64
C GLU A 96 12.58 -8.36 -5.51
N GLU A 97 11.98 -7.65 -4.56
CA GLU A 97 11.19 -8.28 -3.48
C GLU A 97 10.02 -9.09 -4.04
N TYR A 98 9.28 -8.52 -5.00
CA TYR A 98 8.14 -9.18 -5.62
C TYR A 98 8.53 -10.44 -6.39
N GLN A 99 9.65 -10.39 -7.11
CA GLN A 99 10.19 -11.55 -7.82
C GLN A 99 10.62 -12.66 -6.83
N GLN A 100 11.29 -12.32 -5.74
CA GLN A 100 11.71 -13.29 -4.74
C GLN A 100 10.52 -14.02 -4.12
N ILE A 101 9.43 -13.31 -3.79
CA ILE A 101 8.22 -13.91 -3.24
C ILE A 101 7.62 -14.91 -4.23
N THR A 102 7.43 -14.51 -5.48
CA THR A 102 6.73 -15.34 -6.48
C THR A 102 7.61 -16.46 -7.03
N TYR A 103 8.92 -16.28 -7.08
CA TYR A 103 9.88 -17.31 -7.44
C TYR A 103 9.87 -18.48 -6.44
N ASN A 104 9.60 -18.21 -5.17
CA ASN A 104 9.43 -19.22 -4.13
C ASN A 104 8.00 -19.81 -4.06
N ASN A 105 7.27 -19.76 -5.16
CA ASN A 105 5.92 -20.34 -5.33
C ASN A 105 4.85 -19.76 -4.39
N LEU A 106 5.05 -18.58 -3.85
CA LEU A 106 4.05 -17.85 -3.10
C LEU A 106 3.27 -16.89 -4.01
N PHE A 107 2.05 -16.58 -3.62
CA PHE A 107 1.35 -15.44 -4.19
C PHE A 107 1.89 -14.16 -3.57
N LEU A 108 2.05 -13.14 -4.38
CA LEU A 108 2.34 -11.79 -3.94
C LEU A 108 1.02 -11.07 -3.66
N GLN A 109 0.83 -10.55 -2.45
CA GLN A 109 -0.24 -9.61 -2.17
C GLN A 109 0.36 -8.21 -2.03
N VAL A 110 0.12 -7.34 -3.01
CA VAL A 110 0.57 -5.95 -2.93
C VAL A 110 -0.43 -5.12 -2.16
N ASP A 111 0.04 -4.45 -1.13
CA ASP A 111 -0.79 -3.57 -0.30
C ASP A 111 -0.73 -2.13 -0.82
N CYS A 112 -1.90 -1.60 -1.24
CA CYS A 112 -2.03 -0.33 -1.93
C CYS A 112 -3.00 0.64 -1.24
N PRO A 113 -2.87 0.94 0.05
CA PRO A 113 -3.70 1.92 0.72
C PRO A 113 -3.47 3.35 0.21
N ASP A 114 -2.39 3.56 -0.51
CA ASP A 114 -2.07 4.81 -1.20
C ASP A 114 -3.15 5.23 -2.22
N LEU A 115 -3.88 4.27 -2.78
CA LEU A 115 -4.91 4.50 -3.80
C LEU A 115 -6.26 4.96 -3.23
N ALA A 116 -6.53 4.73 -1.95
CA ALA A 116 -7.78 5.10 -1.31
C ALA A 116 -7.56 5.84 0.02
N LEU A 117 -7.01 5.17 1.04
CA LEU A 117 -6.76 5.76 2.36
C LEU A 117 -5.98 7.09 2.29
N ALA A 118 -4.98 7.16 1.41
CA ALA A 118 -4.13 8.34 1.32
C ALA A 118 -4.90 9.62 0.95
N ARG A 119 -6.05 9.50 0.28
CA ARG A 119 -6.90 10.66 -0.01
C ARG A 119 -7.31 11.39 1.27
N HIS A 120 -7.78 10.65 2.24
CA HIS A 120 -8.18 11.20 3.54
C HIS A 120 -6.98 11.60 4.40
N MET A 121 -5.94 10.77 4.45
CA MET A 121 -4.84 10.93 5.41
C MET A 121 -3.80 11.96 4.99
N ASN A 122 -3.44 11.99 3.72
CA ASN A 122 -2.28 12.72 3.22
C ASN A 122 -2.61 13.79 2.18
N PHE A 123 -3.73 13.63 1.45
CA PHE A 123 -4.05 14.43 0.27
C PHE A 123 -5.46 15.04 0.32
N LYS A 124 -5.97 15.30 1.51
CA LYS A 124 -7.27 15.94 1.69
C LYS A 124 -7.38 17.33 1.06
N GLU A 125 -6.25 18.02 0.93
CA GLU A 125 -6.18 19.36 0.31
C GLU A 125 -6.15 19.32 -1.23
N LEU A 126 -5.90 18.16 -1.84
CA LEU A 126 -5.98 18.03 -3.28
C LEU A 126 -7.44 18.01 -3.74
N ASP A 127 -7.72 18.59 -4.89
CA ASP A 127 -8.97 18.29 -5.58
C ASP A 127 -9.00 16.82 -6.05
N GLU A 128 -10.19 16.34 -6.35
CA GLU A 128 -10.39 14.94 -6.73
C GLU A 128 -9.61 14.57 -8.00
N LYS A 129 -9.62 15.44 -9.01
CA LYS A 129 -8.92 15.19 -10.28
C LYS A 129 -7.42 15.05 -10.07
N SER A 130 -6.82 15.93 -9.28
CA SER A 130 -5.39 15.88 -8.94
C SER A 130 -5.03 14.62 -8.16
N PHE A 131 -5.90 14.17 -7.25
CA PHE A 131 -5.71 12.90 -6.56
C PHE A 131 -5.78 11.70 -7.50
N LEU A 132 -6.74 11.66 -8.42
CA LEU A 132 -6.87 10.58 -9.40
C LEU A 132 -5.66 10.51 -10.34
N LEU A 133 -5.14 11.65 -10.80
CA LEU A 133 -3.90 11.70 -11.59
C LEU A 133 -2.69 11.15 -10.81
N ARG A 134 -2.62 11.44 -9.51
CA ARG A 134 -1.60 10.84 -8.65
C ARG A 134 -1.77 9.33 -8.54
N ALA A 135 -2.99 8.85 -8.34
CA ALA A 135 -3.28 7.41 -8.27
C ALA A 135 -2.90 6.69 -9.58
N GLU A 136 -3.10 7.32 -10.74
CA GLU A 136 -2.64 6.77 -12.03
C GLU A 136 -1.12 6.58 -12.06
N LYS A 137 -0.34 7.58 -11.64
CA LYS A 137 1.12 7.46 -11.55
C LYS A 137 1.56 6.35 -10.60
N GLN A 138 0.84 6.15 -9.50
CA GLN A 138 1.12 5.07 -8.55
C GLN A 138 0.85 3.69 -9.16
N ILE A 139 -0.21 3.53 -9.93
CA ILE A 139 -0.48 2.30 -10.69
C ILE A 139 0.58 2.06 -11.77
N GLU A 140 1.02 3.09 -12.49
CA GLU A 140 2.10 2.97 -13.47
C GLU A 140 3.39 2.48 -12.81
N ALA A 141 3.77 3.05 -11.68
CA ALA A 141 4.93 2.64 -10.91
C ALA A 141 4.80 1.21 -10.37
N LEU A 142 3.62 0.84 -9.89
CA LEU A 142 3.33 -0.53 -9.49
C LEU A 142 3.46 -1.50 -10.67
N ASN A 143 2.92 -1.18 -11.83
CA ASN A 143 3.00 -2.02 -13.02
C ASN A 143 4.45 -2.20 -13.50
N LEU A 144 5.31 -1.19 -13.34
CA LEU A 144 6.75 -1.30 -13.60
C LEU A 144 7.40 -2.31 -12.66
N SER A 145 7.11 -2.24 -11.35
CA SER A 145 7.67 -3.18 -10.38
C SER A 145 7.13 -4.61 -10.55
N LEU A 146 5.96 -4.77 -11.15
CA LEU A 146 5.34 -6.06 -11.45
C LEU A 146 5.69 -6.62 -12.84
N ALA A 147 6.55 -5.95 -13.60
CA ALA A 147 6.79 -6.30 -15.02
C ALA A 147 7.21 -7.76 -15.23
N SER A 148 8.03 -8.30 -14.34
CA SER A 148 8.55 -9.67 -14.39
C SER A 148 7.79 -10.67 -13.52
N VAL A 149 6.69 -10.26 -12.89
CA VAL A 149 5.87 -11.12 -12.02
C VAL A 149 4.68 -11.68 -12.80
N PRO A 150 4.42 -13.01 -12.78
CA PRO A 150 3.24 -13.58 -13.41
C PRO A 150 1.95 -13.01 -12.83
N GLN A 151 1.07 -12.52 -13.68
CA GLN A 151 -0.16 -11.83 -13.28
C GLN A 151 -1.07 -12.71 -12.41
N ASP A 152 -1.12 -14.00 -12.67
CA ASP A 152 -1.91 -14.98 -11.92
C ASP A 152 -1.38 -15.27 -10.51
N LYS A 153 -0.19 -14.77 -10.17
CA LYS A 153 0.39 -14.81 -8.83
C LYS A 153 0.17 -13.52 -8.05
N ILE A 154 -0.47 -12.50 -8.62
CA ILE A 154 -0.61 -11.18 -8.02
C ILE A 154 -2.02 -11.00 -7.48
N ARG A 155 -2.10 -10.64 -6.20
CA ARG A 155 -3.26 -10.13 -5.49
C ARG A 155 -2.99 -8.68 -5.11
N MET A 156 -3.95 -7.80 -5.25
CA MET A 156 -3.83 -6.39 -4.90
C MET A 156 -4.88 -6.05 -3.85
N HIS A 157 -4.43 -5.49 -2.73
CA HIS A 157 -5.30 -5.04 -1.66
C HIS A 157 -5.46 -3.52 -1.68
N ILE A 158 -6.71 -3.08 -1.59
CA ILE A 158 -7.09 -1.68 -1.51
C ILE A 158 -8.05 -1.52 -0.33
N CYS A 159 -7.83 -0.50 0.47
CA CYS A 159 -8.72 -0.16 1.56
C CYS A 159 -8.70 1.35 1.86
N TRP A 160 -9.70 1.79 2.59
CA TRP A 160 -9.79 3.14 3.12
C TRP A 160 -9.18 3.24 4.52
N GLY A 161 -8.49 2.18 4.97
CA GLY A 161 -7.86 2.10 6.28
C GLY A 161 -8.83 1.75 7.40
N ASN A 162 -8.27 1.56 8.58
CA ASN A 162 -9.01 1.23 9.81
C ASN A 162 -9.07 2.41 10.80
N TYR A 163 -8.98 3.63 10.30
CA TYR A 163 -9.15 4.83 11.10
C TYR A 163 -10.59 4.95 11.60
N GLU A 164 -10.80 5.06 12.89
CA GLU A 164 -12.13 5.08 13.52
C GLU A 164 -12.78 6.48 13.55
N GLY A 165 -12.07 7.51 13.14
CA GLY A 165 -12.58 8.88 13.06
C GLY A 165 -13.43 9.15 11.80
N PRO A 166 -13.90 10.38 11.62
CA PRO A 166 -14.64 10.78 10.43
C PRO A 166 -13.80 10.64 9.14
N HIS A 167 -14.36 10.02 8.11
CA HIS A 167 -13.75 9.81 6.80
C HIS A 167 -14.36 10.76 5.75
N THR A 168 -14.22 12.04 5.96
CA THR A 168 -14.90 13.07 5.15
C THR A 168 -14.28 13.29 3.77
N PHE A 169 -13.06 12.79 3.54
CA PHE A 169 -12.32 12.99 2.30
C PHE A 169 -12.06 11.69 1.54
N ASP A 170 -12.69 10.60 1.91
CA ASP A 170 -12.53 9.33 1.20
C ASP A 170 -12.92 9.48 -0.27
N ILE A 171 -12.16 8.81 -1.14
CA ILE A 171 -12.52 8.66 -2.55
C ILE A 171 -13.51 7.50 -2.68
N GLY A 172 -14.62 7.70 -3.40
CA GLY A 172 -15.57 6.61 -3.66
C GLY A 172 -14.99 5.56 -4.61
N LEU A 173 -15.39 4.29 -4.42
CA LEU A 173 -14.93 3.18 -5.25
C LEU A 173 -15.23 3.41 -6.74
N GLU A 174 -16.39 3.96 -7.09
CA GLU A 174 -16.77 4.24 -8.47
C GLU A 174 -15.73 5.10 -9.21
N LYS A 175 -15.06 6.00 -8.50
CA LYS A 175 -14.07 6.92 -9.07
C LYS A 175 -12.68 6.34 -9.18
N ILE A 176 -12.26 5.57 -8.19
CA ILE A 176 -10.91 5.00 -8.16
C ILE A 176 -10.80 3.68 -8.92
N LEU A 177 -11.88 2.91 -9.01
CA LEU A 177 -11.87 1.56 -9.59
C LEU A 177 -11.38 1.52 -11.06
N PRO A 178 -11.73 2.46 -11.95
CA PRO A 178 -11.19 2.48 -13.32
C PRO A 178 -9.65 2.58 -13.37
N ILE A 179 -9.04 3.24 -12.38
CA ILE A 179 -7.59 3.36 -12.25
C ILE A 179 -7.03 2.06 -11.69
N VAL A 180 -7.63 1.52 -10.65
CA VAL A 180 -7.26 0.25 -10.01
C VAL A 180 -7.25 -0.90 -11.00
N LEU A 181 -8.23 -0.96 -11.90
CA LEU A 181 -8.33 -2.00 -12.94
C LEU A 181 -7.22 -1.93 -14.00
N LYS A 182 -6.43 -0.85 -14.05
CA LYS A 182 -5.21 -0.77 -14.88
C LYS A 182 -4.02 -1.52 -14.26
N ALA A 183 -4.13 -1.94 -12.99
CA ALA A 183 -3.08 -2.68 -12.31
C ALA A 183 -2.89 -4.07 -12.92
N LYS A 184 -1.64 -4.49 -13.03
CA LYS A 184 -1.24 -5.82 -13.49
C LYS A 184 -1.44 -6.85 -12.37
N SER A 185 -2.68 -7.00 -11.89
CA SER A 185 -3.05 -8.01 -10.91
C SER A 185 -4.25 -8.81 -11.38
N LYS A 186 -4.31 -10.09 -11.01
CA LYS A 186 -5.45 -10.96 -11.36
C LYS A 186 -6.55 -10.89 -10.31
N TYR A 187 -6.18 -10.63 -9.05
CA TYR A 187 -7.12 -10.68 -7.94
C TYR A 187 -7.12 -9.34 -7.21
N LEU A 188 -8.31 -8.82 -6.95
CA LEU A 188 -8.52 -7.62 -6.15
C LEU A 188 -9.14 -7.99 -4.81
N LEU A 189 -8.60 -7.45 -3.74
CA LEU A 189 -9.14 -7.51 -2.39
C LEU A 189 -9.55 -6.09 -2.01
N ILE A 190 -10.86 -5.88 -1.92
CA ILE A 190 -11.44 -4.58 -1.60
C ILE A 190 -12.25 -4.76 -0.32
N GLU A 191 -11.96 -3.93 0.68
CA GLU A 191 -12.73 -3.93 1.92
C GLU A 191 -14.13 -3.34 1.65
N SER A 192 -15.16 -4.09 1.95
CA SER A 192 -16.56 -3.71 1.73
C SER A 192 -17.48 -3.98 2.92
N SER A 193 -16.93 -4.38 4.06
CA SER A 193 -17.70 -4.65 5.28
C SER A 193 -17.93 -3.40 6.12
N ASN A 194 -17.14 -2.34 5.92
CA ASN A 194 -17.30 -1.09 6.63
C ASN A 194 -18.59 -0.39 6.18
N PRO A 195 -19.48 0.03 7.09
CA PRO A 195 -20.75 0.67 6.74
C PRO A 195 -20.61 1.88 5.81
N ARG A 196 -19.47 2.58 5.85
CA ARG A 196 -19.19 3.73 4.96
C ARG A 196 -19.09 3.33 3.49
N HIS A 197 -18.54 2.15 3.22
CA HIS A 197 -18.25 1.65 1.87
C HIS A 197 -19.02 0.37 1.51
N ALA A 198 -19.80 -0.19 2.45
CA ALA A 198 -20.51 -1.45 2.27
C ALA A 198 -21.48 -1.45 1.07
N HIS A 199 -22.02 -0.30 0.68
CA HIS A 199 -22.91 -0.16 -0.45
C HIS A 199 -22.20 -0.10 -1.80
N GLU A 200 -20.88 0.10 -1.81
CA GLU A 200 -20.11 0.35 -3.05
C GLU A 200 -19.85 -0.91 -3.88
N TRP A 201 -20.11 -2.11 -3.34
CA TRP A 201 -20.03 -3.35 -4.13
C TRP A 201 -20.91 -3.30 -5.40
N LYS A 202 -21.97 -2.50 -5.41
CA LYS A 202 -22.85 -2.29 -6.58
C LYS A 202 -22.12 -1.70 -7.77
N VAL A 203 -20.96 -1.10 -7.59
CA VAL A 203 -20.13 -0.59 -8.69
C VAL A 203 -19.70 -1.72 -9.61
N PHE A 204 -19.49 -2.93 -9.08
CA PHE A 204 -19.10 -4.09 -9.87
C PHE A 204 -20.20 -4.60 -10.81
N GLU A 205 -21.46 -4.30 -10.54
CA GLU A 205 -22.57 -4.66 -11.44
C GLU A 205 -22.49 -3.89 -12.77
N LYS A 206 -21.81 -2.74 -12.80
CA LYS A 206 -21.64 -1.90 -13.97
C LYS A 206 -20.40 -2.22 -14.80
N ILE A 207 -19.54 -3.12 -14.32
CA ILE A 207 -18.30 -3.52 -15.00
C ILE A 207 -18.63 -4.73 -15.89
N LYS A 208 -18.37 -4.58 -17.18
CA LYS A 208 -18.56 -5.65 -18.18
C LYS A 208 -17.24 -6.39 -18.41
#